data_35d63016637d690d2ad55e4aef69e3b7
#
_entry.id   35d63016637d690d2ad55e4aef69e3b7
#
_cell.length_a   1.000
_cell.length_b   1.000
_cell.length_c   1.000
_cell.angle_alpha   90.00
_cell.angle_beta   90.00
_cell.angle_gamma   90.00
#
_symmetry.space_group_name_H-M   'P 1'
#
loop_
_entity.id
_entity.type
_entity.pdbx_description
1 polymer ?
#
loop_
_entity_poly.entity_id
_entity_poly.type
_entity_poly.pdbx_seq_one_letter_code
_entity_poly.pdbx_strand_id
1 'polypeptide(L)'
;MRPKKVDFYGLPRPVQERFAAATRRSAPPAPLLYARAPRTAAWASLAASAAATAVAVIVLRIGFGDPASSLAIHGGKMLTVDVLLFAASAYGVMHALGILRAFDTLPWRAGTYLFPGCVVEAEGPVLNVWAVGEAEAVEQVAQPSGLVLRMPDGTRVVVPASSPEQRERASAALGSLRSQLTRAIAEEDMHMLAELDPLHDSAFSSPIGPTEKMKRKMLVSARFDWAIAAAVGVVVGLALGETRNAMSDNAMMRVIGPTASAATYRQYLERGGHFSDDVRDSLLPRAELREAEAKGTVEAVQDFAKSHPSSKIQPEIDAALRRALLAQLATAKSVGTVTALGDFAAKYPGHVVDPEIKAAKHAVFVRALEGWKKAVHVDAATEAFMGRLLAWTEANGPAAELRFRSKPSQTLDDADKAVKKHARYPGVDALPSKYVTPEALRPREQLMAQTIVSYFAAGFPADVLTLRPAAPLDPDAPVPTTPPTLVVEYQPEWSRAVTASTKPSTVVAGFIFSFDAAFNLPGGAPLKTSLRSWRGPELWKIKGADMAREDFEQQVYDAMIGGAFAQLQKKLIDVFIGRTVVPA
;
A
#
# COMPACT_ATOMS: atom_id res chain seq x y z
N MET A 1 -2.94 82.83 -6.80
CA MET A 1 -3.81 82.73 -7.99
C MET A 1 -3.77 81.33 -8.48
N ARG A 2 -4.90 80.67 -8.60
CA ARG A 2 -4.95 79.29 -9.10
C ARG A 2 -4.75 79.29 -10.59
N PRO A 3 -4.04 78.35 -11.20
CA PRO A 3 -3.86 78.30 -12.65
C PRO A 3 -5.24 78.24 -13.32
N LYS A 4 -5.33 78.95 -14.45
CA LYS A 4 -6.46 78.73 -15.35
C LYS A 4 -6.31 77.37 -15.96
N LYS A 5 -7.29 76.50 -15.72
CA LYS A 5 -7.34 75.15 -16.32
C LYS A 5 -8.04 75.25 -17.67
N VAL A 6 -7.33 74.89 -18.70
CA VAL A 6 -7.83 74.98 -20.08
C VAL A 6 -7.85 73.55 -20.65
N ASP A 7 -9.01 73.08 -21.11
CA ASP A 7 -9.10 71.86 -21.89
C ASP A 7 -8.64 72.11 -23.32
N PHE A 8 -7.49 71.54 -23.68
CA PHE A 8 -6.91 71.73 -25.00
C PHE A 8 -7.86 71.37 -26.15
N TYR A 9 -8.54 70.25 -26.00
CA TYR A 9 -9.51 69.75 -27.01
C TYR A 9 -10.82 70.52 -27.04
N GLY A 10 -11.06 71.31 -26.03
CA GLY A 10 -12.18 72.28 -26.01
C GLY A 10 -11.88 73.62 -26.65
N LEU A 11 -10.59 73.88 -26.97
CA LEU A 11 -10.16 75.13 -27.67
C LEU A 11 -10.59 75.15 -29.14
N PRO A 12 -10.78 76.38 -29.74
CA PRO A 12 -10.94 76.49 -31.17
C PRO A 12 -9.75 75.87 -31.93
N ARG A 13 -10.00 75.25 -33.08
CA ARG A 13 -8.95 74.59 -33.89
C ARG A 13 -7.77 75.44 -34.18
N PRO A 14 -7.94 76.73 -34.57
CA PRO A 14 -6.79 77.61 -34.84
C PRO A 14 -5.88 77.80 -33.62
N VAL A 15 -6.43 77.83 -32.40
CA VAL A 15 -5.68 77.94 -31.15
C VAL A 15 -4.96 76.64 -30.84
N GLN A 16 -5.64 75.52 -31.05
CA GLN A 16 -4.99 74.21 -30.92
C GLN A 16 -3.78 74.05 -31.84
N GLU A 17 -3.97 74.34 -33.10
CA GLU A 17 -2.90 74.24 -34.11
C GLU A 17 -1.74 75.23 -33.81
N ARG A 18 -2.03 76.43 -33.40
CA ARG A 18 -1.02 77.46 -33.02
C ARG A 18 -0.25 76.96 -31.76
N PHE A 19 -0.91 76.52 -30.75
CA PHE A 19 -0.23 76.01 -29.57
C PHE A 19 0.65 74.78 -29.89
N ALA A 20 0.12 73.80 -30.66
CA ALA A 20 0.90 72.64 -31.08
C ALA A 20 2.11 73.04 -31.96
N ALA A 21 1.96 74.00 -32.85
CA ALA A 21 3.06 74.54 -33.68
C ALA A 21 4.10 75.30 -32.85
N ALA A 22 3.63 76.13 -31.91
CA ALA A 22 4.48 76.87 -30.98
C ALA A 22 5.33 75.95 -30.08
N THR A 23 4.74 74.91 -29.50
CA THR A 23 5.47 73.93 -28.67
C THR A 23 6.50 73.12 -29.47
N ARG A 24 6.27 72.93 -30.79
CA ARG A 24 7.20 72.25 -31.69
C ARG A 24 8.24 73.21 -32.27
N ARG A 25 8.17 74.52 -31.94
CA ARG A 25 9.00 75.57 -32.48
C ARG A 25 8.89 75.74 -34.01
N SER A 26 7.77 75.33 -34.59
CA SER A 26 7.54 75.43 -36.04
C SER A 26 6.84 76.74 -36.46
N ALA A 27 6.28 77.48 -35.49
CA ALA A 27 5.68 78.80 -35.70
C ALA A 27 5.78 79.64 -34.41
N PRO A 28 5.78 80.98 -34.49
CA PRO A 28 5.70 81.88 -33.34
C PRO A 28 4.33 81.69 -32.62
N PRO A 29 4.27 81.91 -31.30
CA PRO A 29 5.38 82.28 -30.40
C PRO A 29 6.23 81.05 -30.01
N ALA A 30 7.55 81.19 -30.14
CA ALA A 30 8.44 80.15 -29.68
C ALA A 30 8.59 80.20 -28.14
N PRO A 31 8.59 79.04 -27.41
CA PRO A 31 8.79 79.07 -25.99
C PRO A 31 10.21 79.55 -25.63
N LEU A 32 10.31 80.41 -24.66
CA LEU A 32 11.56 80.92 -24.10
C LEU A 32 12.28 79.85 -23.30
N LEU A 33 11.48 79.09 -22.51
CA LEU A 33 11.95 77.91 -21.76
C LEU A 33 11.00 76.74 -21.98
N TYR A 34 11.61 75.58 -21.99
CA TYR A 34 10.88 74.33 -21.96
C TYR A 34 11.54 73.34 -20.94
N ALA A 35 10.78 72.89 -19.99
CA ALA A 35 11.17 71.85 -19.07
C ALA A 35 10.32 70.63 -19.31
N ARG A 36 10.97 69.48 -19.55
CA ARG A 36 10.27 68.21 -19.77
C ARG A 36 9.57 67.78 -18.51
N ALA A 37 8.37 67.22 -18.63
CA ALA A 37 7.64 66.64 -17.51
C ALA A 37 8.44 65.52 -16.86
N PRO A 38 8.56 65.50 -15.54
CA PRO A 38 9.27 64.44 -14.84
C PRO A 38 8.52 63.11 -15.00
N ARG A 39 9.23 62.10 -15.45
CA ARG A 39 8.68 60.73 -15.55
C ARG A 39 8.79 59.95 -14.20
N THR A 40 8.95 60.66 -13.11
CA THR A 40 9.19 60.08 -11.77
C THR A 40 8.05 59.16 -11.32
N ALA A 41 6.80 59.53 -11.59
CA ALA A 41 5.64 58.72 -11.24
C ALA A 41 5.63 57.37 -11.99
N ALA A 42 5.99 57.38 -13.31
CA ALA A 42 6.08 56.13 -14.07
C ALA A 42 7.21 55.23 -13.55
N TRP A 43 8.38 55.82 -13.28
CA TRP A 43 9.51 55.07 -12.70
C TRP A 43 9.22 54.57 -11.31
N ALA A 44 8.56 55.34 -10.46
CA ALA A 44 8.14 54.92 -9.11
C ALA A 44 7.16 53.72 -9.19
N SER A 45 6.20 53.76 -10.13
CA SER A 45 5.28 52.66 -10.35
C SER A 45 5.99 51.39 -10.84
N LEU A 46 6.96 51.52 -11.74
CA LEU A 46 7.78 50.39 -12.20
C LEU A 46 8.63 49.81 -11.08
N ALA A 47 9.27 50.66 -10.26
CA ALA A 47 10.06 50.22 -9.14
C ALA A 47 9.20 49.50 -8.08
N ALA A 48 8.00 50.01 -7.78
CA ALA A 48 7.05 49.36 -6.90
C ALA A 48 6.58 48.00 -7.44
N SER A 49 6.34 47.92 -8.77
CA SER A 49 5.98 46.65 -9.42
C SER A 49 7.12 45.64 -9.37
N ALA A 50 8.34 46.05 -9.60
CA ALA A 50 9.53 45.21 -9.51
C ALA A 50 9.71 44.69 -8.05
N ALA A 51 9.53 45.57 -7.06
CA ALA A 51 9.59 45.19 -5.66
C ALA A 51 8.47 44.18 -5.28
N ALA A 52 7.24 44.43 -5.73
CA ALA A 52 6.11 43.49 -5.49
C ALA A 52 6.38 42.14 -6.13
N THR A 53 6.89 42.11 -7.37
CA THR A 53 7.29 40.88 -8.06
C THR A 53 8.40 40.13 -7.31
N ALA A 54 9.44 40.84 -6.85
CA ALA A 54 10.54 40.25 -6.09
C ALA A 54 10.06 39.63 -4.78
N VAL A 55 9.17 40.33 -4.06
CA VAL A 55 8.54 39.79 -2.83
C VAL A 55 7.71 38.55 -3.13
N ALA A 56 6.89 38.57 -4.21
CA ALA A 56 6.11 37.40 -4.63
C ALA A 56 7.00 36.18 -4.92
N VAL A 57 8.11 36.40 -5.67
CA VAL A 57 9.08 35.32 -5.95
C VAL A 57 9.75 34.79 -4.68
N ILE A 58 10.08 35.68 -3.74
CA ILE A 58 10.65 35.28 -2.44
C ILE A 58 9.64 34.44 -1.64
N VAL A 59 8.40 34.90 -1.58
CA VAL A 59 7.31 34.17 -0.90
C VAL A 59 7.11 32.79 -1.52
N LEU A 60 7.07 32.69 -2.84
CA LEU A 60 7.04 31.43 -3.56
C LEU A 60 8.23 30.53 -3.20
N ARG A 61 9.45 31.08 -3.13
CA ARG A 61 10.68 30.34 -2.85
C ARG A 61 10.79 29.85 -1.40
N ILE A 62 10.33 30.62 -0.43
CA ILE A 62 10.31 30.22 0.98
C ILE A 62 9.45 28.96 1.15
N GLY A 63 8.36 28.81 0.38
CA GLY A 63 7.56 27.59 0.34
C GLY A 63 8.29 26.36 -0.20
N PHE A 64 9.46 26.49 -0.87
CA PHE A 64 10.26 25.36 -1.37
C PHE A 64 11.33 24.87 -0.38
N GLY A 65 11.63 25.61 0.68
CA GLY A 65 12.80 25.35 1.54
C GLY A 65 12.63 24.16 2.51
N ASP A 66 11.40 23.85 2.92
CA ASP A 66 11.10 22.73 3.78
C ASP A 66 9.78 22.06 3.36
N PRO A 67 9.84 20.98 2.58
CA PRO A 67 8.64 20.28 2.13
C PRO A 67 7.79 19.76 3.32
N ALA A 68 8.41 19.57 4.48
CA ALA A 68 7.71 19.02 5.64
C ALA A 68 6.84 20.04 6.38
N SER A 69 7.20 21.32 6.37
CA SER A 69 6.52 22.35 7.18
C SER A 69 5.53 23.24 6.42
N SER A 70 5.65 23.33 5.08
CA SER A 70 5.04 24.43 4.34
C SER A 70 3.62 24.20 3.80
N LEU A 71 3.22 22.98 3.49
CA LEU A 71 1.94 22.72 2.80
C LEU A 71 0.71 22.76 3.73
N ALA A 72 0.80 22.21 4.92
CA ALA A 72 -0.37 22.05 5.80
C ALA A 72 -0.90 23.36 6.42
N ILE A 73 -0.04 24.33 6.64
CA ILE A 73 -0.40 25.50 7.48
C ILE A 73 -0.70 26.76 6.66
N HIS A 74 -0.16 26.91 5.47
CA HIS A 74 -0.13 28.21 4.78
C HIS A 74 -0.65 28.23 3.33
N GLY A 75 -1.07 27.12 2.74
CA GLY A 75 -1.41 27.01 1.31
C GLY A 75 -2.39 28.07 0.80
N GLY A 76 -3.54 28.24 1.44
CA GLY A 76 -4.53 29.24 1.03
C GLY A 76 -4.13 30.68 1.32
N LYS A 77 -3.51 30.94 2.47
CA LYS A 77 -3.07 32.31 2.84
C LYS A 77 -1.89 32.78 1.98
N MET A 78 -0.93 31.92 1.71
CA MET A 78 0.20 32.22 0.82
C MET A 78 -0.26 32.48 -0.61
N LEU A 79 -1.16 31.66 -1.15
CA LEU A 79 -1.74 31.85 -2.45
C LEU A 79 -2.45 33.21 -2.57
N THR A 80 -3.21 33.60 -1.55
CA THR A 80 -3.87 34.91 -1.50
C THR A 80 -2.86 36.06 -1.54
N VAL A 81 -1.77 35.95 -0.79
CA VAL A 81 -0.69 36.96 -0.79
C VAL A 81 -0.03 37.05 -2.17
N ASP A 82 0.29 35.92 -2.79
CA ASP A 82 0.89 35.89 -4.14
C ASP A 82 -0.04 36.50 -5.18
N VAL A 83 -1.32 36.18 -5.17
CA VAL A 83 -2.32 36.78 -6.07
C VAL A 83 -2.37 38.29 -5.91
N LEU A 84 -2.38 38.80 -4.67
CA LEU A 84 -2.39 40.24 -4.41
C LEU A 84 -1.10 40.91 -4.86
N LEU A 85 0.05 40.31 -4.65
CA LEU A 85 1.35 40.87 -5.08
C LEU A 85 1.47 40.92 -6.61
N PHE A 86 1.04 39.87 -7.31
CA PHE A 86 1.05 39.88 -8.78
C PHE A 86 0.00 40.84 -9.35
N ALA A 87 -1.17 41.00 -8.73
CA ALA A 87 -2.14 42.01 -9.11
C ALA A 87 -1.61 43.44 -8.91
N ALA A 88 -0.95 43.70 -7.79
CA ALA A 88 -0.31 44.97 -7.52
C ALA A 88 0.83 45.29 -8.52
N SER A 89 1.64 44.29 -8.83
CA SER A 89 2.69 44.40 -9.83
C SER A 89 2.12 44.71 -11.23
N ALA A 90 1.11 43.96 -11.66
CA ALA A 90 0.45 44.18 -12.95
C ALA A 90 -0.19 45.60 -13.03
N TYR A 91 -0.85 46.01 -11.95
CA TYR A 91 -1.41 47.35 -11.86
C TYR A 91 -0.36 48.44 -11.96
N GLY A 92 0.76 48.31 -11.27
CA GLY A 92 1.85 49.26 -11.31
C GLY A 92 2.50 49.38 -12.72
N VAL A 93 2.69 48.26 -13.42
CA VAL A 93 3.17 48.26 -14.81
C VAL A 93 2.15 48.92 -15.73
N MET A 94 0.88 48.59 -15.64
CA MET A 94 -0.17 49.19 -16.47
C MET A 94 -0.31 50.68 -16.19
N HIS A 95 -0.23 51.09 -14.93
CA HIS A 95 -0.24 52.52 -14.57
C HIS A 95 0.95 53.26 -15.15
N ALA A 96 2.17 52.72 -15.06
CA ALA A 96 3.36 53.29 -15.66
C ALA A 96 3.25 53.42 -17.20
N LEU A 97 2.77 52.34 -17.85
CA LEU A 97 2.52 52.34 -19.29
C LEU A 97 1.43 53.35 -19.68
N GLY A 98 0.40 53.51 -18.87
CA GLY A 98 -0.66 54.51 -19.05
C GLY A 98 -0.10 55.93 -19.04
N ILE A 99 0.76 56.27 -18.06
CA ILE A 99 1.45 57.56 -17.98
C ILE A 99 2.33 57.79 -19.21
N LEU A 100 3.13 56.80 -19.58
CA LEU A 100 4.03 56.94 -20.74
C LEU A 100 3.27 57.10 -22.05
N ARG A 101 2.23 56.34 -22.27
CA ARG A 101 1.35 56.47 -23.45
C ARG A 101 0.62 57.80 -23.48
N ALA A 102 0.15 58.28 -22.32
CA ALA A 102 -0.48 59.59 -22.24
C ALA A 102 0.44 60.70 -22.71
N PHE A 103 1.74 60.64 -22.36
CA PHE A 103 2.72 61.60 -22.84
C PHE A 103 3.02 61.48 -24.34
N ASP A 104 3.02 60.29 -24.89
CA ASP A 104 3.33 60.06 -26.32
C ASP A 104 2.14 60.37 -27.25
N THR A 105 0.92 60.41 -26.74
CA THR A 105 -0.29 60.71 -27.53
C THR A 105 -0.65 62.17 -27.61
N LEU A 106 0.08 63.06 -26.88
CA LEU A 106 -0.13 64.49 -26.93
C LEU A 106 0.42 65.10 -28.23
N PRO A 107 -0.22 66.11 -28.85
CA PRO A 107 0.29 66.81 -30.03
C PRO A 107 1.50 67.70 -29.73
N TRP A 108 1.92 67.74 -28.43
CA TRP A 108 3.13 68.45 -27.95
C TRP A 108 3.96 67.53 -27.06
N ARG A 109 5.15 68.00 -26.73
CA ARG A 109 5.97 67.32 -25.72
C ARG A 109 5.49 67.68 -24.31
N ALA A 110 5.15 66.70 -23.50
CA ALA A 110 4.71 66.94 -22.12
C ALA A 110 5.79 67.73 -21.32
N GLY A 111 5.36 68.78 -20.64
CA GLY A 111 6.24 69.58 -19.82
C GLY A 111 5.70 71.01 -19.57
N THR A 112 6.56 71.85 -18.96
CA THR A 112 6.26 73.23 -18.66
C THR A 112 6.93 74.17 -19.72
N TYR A 113 6.13 75.02 -20.30
CA TYR A 113 6.53 75.95 -21.31
C TYR A 113 6.42 77.40 -20.79
N LEU A 114 7.43 78.22 -20.97
CA LEU A 114 7.36 79.63 -20.73
C LEU A 114 7.30 80.35 -22.10
N PHE A 115 6.18 80.89 -22.38
CA PHE A 115 5.99 81.80 -23.52
C PHE A 115 6.07 83.28 -23.08
N PRO A 116 6.23 84.28 -23.98
CA PRO A 116 6.26 85.66 -23.58
C PRO A 116 4.99 86.13 -22.83
N GLY A 117 3.80 85.58 -23.19
CA GLY A 117 2.53 85.95 -22.61
C GLY A 117 2.06 85.05 -21.48
N CYS A 118 2.50 83.77 -21.43
CA CYS A 118 2.01 82.83 -20.49
C CYS A 118 3.00 81.71 -20.09
N VAL A 119 2.82 81.12 -18.91
CA VAL A 119 3.41 79.84 -18.51
C VAL A 119 2.37 78.81 -18.69
N VAL A 120 2.72 77.72 -19.36
CA VAL A 120 1.81 76.60 -19.60
C VAL A 120 2.42 75.29 -19.09
N GLU A 121 1.83 74.74 -18.11
CA GLU A 121 2.13 73.35 -17.70
C GLU A 121 1.24 72.40 -18.50
N ALA A 122 1.85 71.68 -19.43
CA ALA A 122 1.19 70.89 -20.45
C ALA A 122 1.58 69.38 -20.30
N GLU A 123 1.26 68.80 -19.18
CA GLU A 123 1.55 67.42 -18.88
C GLU A 123 0.42 66.48 -19.33
N GLY A 124 -0.72 67.02 -19.64
CA GLY A 124 -1.91 66.26 -20.06
C GLY A 124 -2.81 67.11 -20.95
N PRO A 125 -3.99 66.62 -21.33
CA PRO A 125 -4.92 67.37 -22.17
C PRO A 125 -5.53 68.63 -21.50
N VAL A 126 -5.39 68.72 -20.17
CA VAL A 126 -5.73 69.93 -19.41
C VAL A 126 -4.47 70.71 -19.14
N LEU A 127 -4.43 71.89 -19.69
CA LEU A 127 -3.32 72.81 -19.54
C LEU A 127 -3.56 73.67 -18.30
N ASN A 128 -2.52 73.81 -17.46
CA ASN A 128 -2.51 74.79 -16.37
C ASN A 128 -1.80 76.03 -16.93
N VAL A 129 -2.49 77.14 -16.93
CA VAL A 129 -2.00 78.41 -17.58
C VAL A 129 -1.92 79.55 -16.57
N TRP A 130 -0.79 80.22 -16.54
CA TRP A 130 -0.58 81.47 -15.77
C TRP A 130 -0.18 82.58 -16.74
N ALA A 131 -0.83 83.73 -16.64
CA ALA A 131 -0.48 84.88 -17.43
C ALA A 131 0.77 85.54 -16.87
N VAL A 132 1.78 85.73 -17.72
CA VAL A 132 3.03 86.40 -17.36
C VAL A 132 2.81 87.87 -16.99
N GLY A 133 1.83 88.53 -17.63
CA GLY A 133 1.44 89.89 -17.30
C GLY A 133 0.88 90.12 -15.90
N GLU A 134 0.37 89.08 -15.27
CA GLU A 134 -0.15 89.11 -13.90
C GLU A 134 0.93 88.85 -12.82
N ALA A 135 2.17 88.47 -13.20
CA ALA A 135 3.26 88.25 -12.27
C ALA A 135 3.82 89.56 -11.70
N GLU A 136 3.93 89.66 -10.36
CA GLU A 136 4.52 90.80 -9.68
C GLU A 136 6.04 90.92 -9.95
N ALA A 137 6.72 89.76 -9.91
CA ALA A 137 8.15 89.66 -10.09
C ALA A 137 8.58 88.41 -10.85
N VAL A 138 9.67 88.48 -11.60
CA VAL A 138 10.34 87.32 -12.20
C VAL A 138 11.71 87.20 -11.57
N GLU A 139 11.93 86.19 -10.82
CA GLU A 139 13.14 85.93 -10.04
C GLU A 139 13.96 84.81 -10.73
N GLN A 140 15.29 84.99 -10.78
CA GLN A 140 16.17 83.93 -11.22
C GLN A 140 16.56 83.08 -10.00
N VAL A 141 16.36 81.79 -10.08
CA VAL A 141 16.73 80.86 -9.00
C VAL A 141 17.85 79.93 -9.46
N ALA A 142 18.86 79.78 -8.60
CA ALA A 142 20.03 78.94 -8.91
C ALA A 142 19.79 77.45 -8.70
N GLN A 143 18.95 77.07 -7.71
CA GLN A 143 18.62 75.68 -7.39
C GLN A 143 17.12 75.52 -7.06
N PRO A 144 16.33 74.84 -7.89
CA PRO A 144 16.70 74.33 -9.22
C PRO A 144 16.92 75.51 -10.17
N SER A 145 17.90 75.41 -11.12
CA SER A 145 18.14 76.43 -12.08
C SER A 145 16.85 76.70 -12.88
N GLY A 146 16.35 77.94 -12.81
CA GLY A 146 15.07 78.23 -13.45
C GLY A 146 14.64 79.69 -13.22
N LEU A 147 13.49 80.06 -13.81
CA LEU A 147 12.77 81.27 -13.54
C LEU A 147 11.58 81.01 -12.67
N VAL A 148 11.37 81.81 -11.64
CA VAL A 148 10.21 81.79 -10.75
C VAL A 148 9.37 83.02 -11.00
N LEU A 149 8.14 82.82 -11.43
CA LEU A 149 7.16 83.89 -11.53
C LEU A 149 6.45 83.98 -10.20
N ARG A 150 6.52 85.13 -9.54
CA ARG A 150 5.81 85.40 -8.29
C ARG A 150 4.48 86.07 -8.62
N MET A 151 3.38 85.38 -8.26
CA MET A 151 2.04 85.90 -8.48
C MET A 151 1.56 86.74 -7.30
N PRO A 152 0.54 87.61 -7.49
CA PRO A 152 0.04 88.51 -6.46
C PRO A 152 -0.49 87.85 -5.22
N ASP A 153 -0.90 86.56 -5.32
CA ASP A 153 -1.37 85.73 -4.19
C ASP A 153 -0.27 85.00 -3.48
N GLY A 154 1.00 85.32 -3.82
CA GLY A 154 2.17 84.63 -3.25
C GLY A 154 2.48 83.25 -3.91
N THR A 155 1.70 82.79 -4.88
CA THR A 155 2.00 81.58 -5.65
C THR A 155 3.29 81.72 -6.41
N ARG A 156 4.17 80.74 -6.32
CA ARG A 156 5.45 80.73 -7.08
C ARG A 156 5.34 79.70 -8.19
N VAL A 157 5.44 80.12 -9.43
CA VAL A 157 5.43 79.24 -10.60
C VAL A 157 6.86 79.05 -11.05
N VAL A 158 7.42 77.88 -10.87
CA VAL A 158 8.81 77.60 -11.23
C VAL A 158 8.86 76.97 -12.59
N VAL A 159 9.62 77.60 -13.48
CA VAL A 159 9.94 77.11 -14.84
C VAL A 159 11.41 76.71 -14.86
N PRO A 160 11.71 75.42 -14.76
CA PRO A 160 13.10 74.92 -14.74
C PRO A 160 13.81 75.28 -16.10
N ALA A 161 15.08 75.65 -16.00
CA ALA A 161 15.94 75.84 -17.16
C ALA A 161 16.97 74.72 -17.24
N SER A 162 17.29 74.25 -18.42
CA SER A 162 18.27 73.15 -18.62
C SER A 162 19.74 73.64 -18.45
N SER A 163 19.98 74.95 -18.56
CA SER A 163 21.30 75.50 -18.26
C SER A 163 21.19 76.95 -17.72
N PRO A 164 22.20 77.42 -16.99
CA PRO A 164 22.27 78.82 -16.55
C PRO A 164 22.17 79.78 -17.66
N GLU A 165 22.85 79.54 -18.79
CA GLU A 165 22.81 80.42 -19.99
C GLU A 165 21.42 80.54 -20.61
N GLN A 166 20.68 79.41 -20.65
CA GLN A 166 19.30 79.44 -21.16
C GLN A 166 18.37 80.21 -20.22
N ARG A 167 18.57 80.12 -18.89
CA ARG A 167 17.87 80.93 -17.89
C ARG A 167 18.11 82.41 -18.09
N GLU A 168 19.38 82.84 -18.25
CA GLU A 168 19.76 84.27 -18.47
C GLU A 168 19.18 84.84 -19.76
N ARG A 169 19.27 84.04 -20.84
CA ARG A 169 18.68 84.46 -22.13
C ARG A 169 17.16 84.61 -22.06
N ALA A 170 16.49 83.65 -21.39
CA ALA A 170 15.05 83.68 -21.21
C ALA A 170 14.63 84.85 -20.31
N SER A 171 15.38 85.15 -19.26
CA SER A 171 15.10 86.27 -18.36
C SER A 171 15.27 87.61 -19.08
N ALA A 172 16.35 87.80 -19.88
CA ALA A 172 16.59 89.01 -20.66
C ALA A 172 15.49 89.20 -21.73
N ALA A 173 15.15 88.11 -22.46
CA ALA A 173 14.09 88.18 -23.48
C ALA A 173 12.71 88.46 -22.84
N LEU A 174 12.40 87.90 -21.69
CA LEU A 174 11.14 88.11 -20.98
C LEU A 174 10.99 89.59 -20.56
N GLY A 175 12.07 90.19 -20.07
CA GLY A 175 12.07 91.59 -19.68
C GLY A 175 11.69 92.55 -20.84
N SER A 176 12.23 92.30 -22.03
CA SER A 176 11.93 93.12 -23.25
C SER A 176 10.53 92.82 -23.81
N LEU A 177 10.12 91.52 -23.79
CA LEU A 177 8.81 91.06 -24.30
C LEU A 177 7.65 91.44 -23.39
N ARG A 178 7.88 91.55 -22.07
CA ARG A 178 6.86 92.00 -21.11
C ARG A 178 6.39 93.40 -21.35
N SER A 179 7.28 94.36 -21.76
CA SER A 179 6.90 95.73 -22.15
C SER A 179 6.05 95.71 -23.41
N GLN A 180 6.41 94.84 -24.37
CA GLN A 180 5.62 94.67 -25.61
C GLN A 180 4.24 94.05 -25.31
N LEU A 181 4.17 93.09 -24.42
CA LEU A 181 2.93 92.51 -23.99
C LEU A 181 2.01 93.51 -23.28
N THR A 182 2.56 94.33 -22.38
CA THR A 182 1.81 95.40 -21.72
C THR A 182 1.25 96.41 -22.68
N ARG A 183 2.07 96.78 -23.70
CA ARG A 183 1.65 97.66 -24.76
C ARG A 183 0.57 97.04 -25.65
N ALA A 184 0.75 95.78 -26.09
CA ALA A 184 -0.20 95.08 -26.91
C ALA A 184 -1.58 94.88 -26.17
N ILE A 185 -1.56 94.70 -24.84
CA ILE A 185 -2.76 94.66 -24.01
C ILE A 185 -3.45 96.02 -23.96
N ALA A 186 -2.67 97.13 -23.84
CA ALA A 186 -3.21 98.46 -23.74
C ALA A 186 -3.76 98.98 -25.11
N GLU A 187 -3.19 98.53 -26.21
CA GLU A 187 -3.58 98.90 -27.60
C GLU A 187 -4.63 97.92 -28.17
N GLU A 188 -5.02 96.84 -27.43
CA GLU A 188 -5.89 95.78 -27.91
C GLU A 188 -5.45 95.11 -29.21
N ASP A 189 -4.12 95.08 -29.46
CA ASP A 189 -3.55 94.51 -30.67
C ASP A 189 -3.61 92.95 -30.60
N MET A 190 -4.68 92.40 -31.13
CA MET A 190 -4.97 90.97 -31.13
C MET A 190 -3.94 90.17 -31.92
N HIS A 191 -3.28 90.76 -32.94
CA HIS A 191 -2.25 90.05 -33.71
C HIS A 191 -0.97 89.93 -32.90
N MET A 192 -0.52 91.00 -32.27
CA MET A 192 0.64 90.97 -31.39
C MET A 192 0.44 90.10 -30.18
N LEU A 193 -0.81 90.09 -29.56
CA LEU A 193 -1.13 89.21 -28.46
C LEU A 193 -1.06 87.76 -28.89
N ALA A 194 -1.48 87.39 -30.09
CA ALA A 194 -1.38 86.04 -30.61
C ALA A 194 0.07 85.61 -30.93
N GLU A 195 0.96 86.55 -31.23
CA GLU A 195 2.39 86.31 -31.40
C GLU A 195 3.15 86.16 -30.10
N LEU A 196 2.61 86.66 -28.97
CA LEU A 196 3.23 86.56 -27.66
C LEU A 196 2.61 85.40 -26.79
N ASP A 197 1.35 85.05 -27.00
CA ASP A 197 0.64 84.04 -26.29
C ASP A 197 -0.03 83.07 -27.26
N PRO A 198 0.42 81.77 -27.33
CA PRO A 198 -0.14 80.79 -28.25
C PRO A 198 -1.57 80.39 -27.90
N LEU A 199 -2.01 80.68 -26.70
CA LEU A 199 -3.36 80.38 -26.24
C LEU A 199 -4.32 81.56 -26.28
N HIS A 200 -3.78 82.76 -26.77
CA HIS A 200 -4.62 83.93 -26.85
C HIS A 200 -5.71 83.76 -27.90
N ASP A 201 -6.98 83.96 -27.46
CA ASP A 201 -8.13 84.08 -28.33
C ASP A 201 -9.15 85.02 -27.67
N SER A 202 -9.60 86.01 -28.43
CA SER A 202 -10.56 87.04 -27.99
C SER A 202 -11.92 86.41 -27.56
N ALA A 203 -12.23 85.22 -28.05
CA ALA A 203 -13.41 84.49 -27.70
C ALA A 203 -13.26 83.62 -26.39
N PHE A 204 -12.06 83.62 -25.81
CA PHE A 204 -11.71 82.71 -24.73
C PHE A 204 -11.61 83.43 -23.38
N SER A 205 -12.72 83.80 -22.81
CA SER A 205 -12.74 84.58 -21.56
C SER A 205 -12.98 83.77 -20.30
N SER A 206 -13.16 82.45 -20.40
CA SER A 206 -13.53 81.62 -19.23
C SER A 206 -12.61 80.38 -19.07
N PRO A 207 -12.17 80.05 -17.86
CA PRO A 207 -11.49 78.80 -17.61
C PRO A 207 -12.41 77.65 -17.89
N ILE A 208 -12.06 76.83 -18.87
CA ILE A 208 -12.81 75.61 -19.17
C ILE A 208 -12.17 74.50 -18.35
N GLY A 209 -12.90 73.99 -17.36
CA GLY A 209 -12.53 72.75 -16.65
C GLY A 209 -12.67 71.54 -17.58
N PRO A 210 -12.10 70.42 -17.24
CA PRO A 210 -12.22 69.20 -18.04
C PRO A 210 -13.69 68.86 -18.28
N THR A 211 -14.06 68.62 -19.55
CA THR A 211 -15.42 68.30 -19.94
C THR A 211 -15.93 67.04 -19.24
N GLU A 212 -17.22 66.93 -18.99
CA GLU A 212 -17.81 65.73 -18.36
C GLU A 212 -17.52 64.44 -19.15
N LYS A 213 -17.44 64.50 -20.48
CA LYS A 213 -17.04 63.37 -21.33
C LYS A 213 -15.63 62.95 -21.06
N MET A 214 -14.71 63.85 -20.79
CA MET A 214 -13.32 63.59 -20.50
C MET A 214 -13.12 63.01 -19.09
N LYS A 215 -13.81 63.58 -18.10
CA LYS A 215 -13.84 63.00 -16.74
C LYS A 215 -14.39 61.55 -16.74
N ARG A 216 -15.47 61.31 -17.51
CA ARG A 216 -16.07 59.99 -17.64
C ARG A 216 -15.13 58.98 -18.33
N LYS A 217 -14.42 59.39 -19.41
CA LYS A 217 -13.46 58.56 -20.13
C LYS A 217 -12.25 58.20 -19.25
N MET A 218 -11.71 59.10 -18.47
CA MET A 218 -10.62 58.83 -17.51
C MET A 218 -11.06 57.88 -16.39
N LEU A 219 -12.25 58.04 -15.83
CA LEU A 219 -12.78 57.19 -14.81
C LEU A 219 -13.06 55.75 -15.30
N VAL A 220 -13.57 55.62 -16.54
CA VAL A 220 -13.83 54.30 -17.15
C VAL A 220 -12.51 53.58 -17.46
N SER A 221 -11.50 54.26 -17.99
CA SER A 221 -10.21 53.65 -18.28
C SER A 221 -9.50 53.19 -16.99
N ALA A 222 -9.49 54.02 -15.96
CA ALA A 222 -8.88 53.64 -14.67
C ALA A 222 -9.56 52.40 -14.00
N ARG A 223 -10.90 52.29 -14.13
CA ARG A 223 -11.61 51.11 -13.64
C ARG A 223 -11.32 49.87 -14.47
N PHE A 224 -11.17 50.01 -15.78
CA PHE A 224 -10.87 48.89 -16.67
C PHE A 224 -9.44 48.37 -16.45
N ASP A 225 -8.49 49.28 -16.29
CA ASP A 225 -7.10 48.91 -16.00
C ASP A 225 -6.97 48.14 -14.68
N TRP A 226 -7.73 48.56 -13.65
CA TRP A 226 -7.76 47.86 -12.39
C TRP A 226 -8.35 46.44 -12.54
N ALA A 227 -9.42 46.28 -13.30
CA ALA A 227 -10.06 44.99 -13.52
C ALA A 227 -9.14 44.01 -14.29
N ILE A 228 -8.42 44.54 -15.33
CA ILE A 228 -7.43 43.75 -16.06
C ILE A 228 -6.28 43.32 -15.14
N ALA A 229 -5.75 44.25 -14.33
CA ALA A 229 -4.65 43.96 -13.40
C ALA A 229 -5.06 42.91 -12.37
N ALA A 230 -6.28 42.99 -11.84
CA ALA A 230 -6.82 42.01 -10.94
C ALA A 230 -6.97 40.64 -11.62
N ALA A 231 -7.50 40.58 -12.83
CA ALA A 231 -7.65 39.33 -13.58
C ALA A 231 -6.29 38.68 -13.88
N VAL A 232 -5.30 39.46 -14.32
CA VAL A 232 -3.93 38.97 -14.55
C VAL A 232 -3.31 38.47 -13.24
N GLY A 233 -3.46 39.21 -12.15
CA GLY A 233 -2.96 38.81 -10.83
C GLY A 233 -3.54 37.45 -10.37
N VAL A 234 -4.86 37.26 -10.53
CA VAL A 234 -5.53 36.01 -10.20
C VAL A 234 -5.02 34.86 -11.07
N VAL A 235 -5.01 35.04 -12.39
CA VAL A 235 -4.58 33.96 -13.30
C VAL A 235 -3.12 33.57 -13.07
N VAL A 236 -2.22 34.56 -12.99
CA VAL A 236 -0.78 34.32 -12.78
C VAL A 236 -0.53 33.75 -11.39
N GLY A 237 -1.18 34.28 -10.34
CA GLY A 237 -1.01 33.84 -8.98
C GLY A 237 -1.51 32.40 -8.80
N LEU A 238 -2.67 32.05 -9.36
CA LEU A 238 -3.19 30.67 -9.34
C LEU A 238 -2.27 29.72 -10.11
N ALA A 239 -1.88 30.07 -11.34
CA ALA A 239 -1.01 29.22 -12.16
C ALA A 239 0.34 28.95 -11.49
N LEU A 240 0.97 29.96 -10.92
CA LEU A 240 2.24 29.81 -10.20
C LEU A 240 2.06 29.06 -8.87
N GLY A 241 0.96 29.29 -8.15
CA GLY A 241 0.62 28.57 -6.94
C GLY A 241 0.44 27.07 -7.20
N GLU A 242 -0.32 26.68 -8.22
CA GLU A 242 -0.51 25.29 -8.63
C GLU A 242 0.80 24.65 -9.10
N THR A 243 1.58 25.36 -9.91
CA THR A 243 2.90 24.88 -10.35
C THR A 243 3.82 24.64 -9.16
N ARG A 244 3.85 25.55 -8.21
CA ARG A 244 4.61 25.39 -6.96
C ARG A 244 4.16 24.18 -6.17
N ASN A 245 2.85 24.02 -5.96
CA ASN A 245 2.28 22.90 -5.21
C ASN A 245 2.66 21.58 -5.88
N ALA A 246 2.51 21.45 -7.19
CA ALA A 246 2.89 20.26 -7.94
C ALA A 246 4.41 19.98 -7.85
N MET A 247 5.26 21.00 -7.93
CA MET A 247 6.71 20.85 -7.79
C MET A 247 7.10 20.44 -6.35
N SER A 248 6.47 21.03 -5.35
CA SER A 248 6.69 20.70 -3.93
C SER A 248 6.26 19.28 -3.64
N ASP A 249 5.09 18.86 -4.13
CA ASP A 249 4.60 17.49 -3.99
C ASP A 249 5.51 16.48 -4.67
N ASN A 250 5.97 16.76 -5.89
CA ASN A 250 6.92 15.91 -6.59
C ASN A 250 8.25 15.79 -5.82
N ALA A 251 8.75 16.90 -5.27
CA ALA A 251 9.96 16.87 -4.44
C ALA A 251 9.76 16.04 -3.17
N MET A 252 8.63 16.22 -2.50
CA MET A 252 8.27 15.47 -1.31
C MET A 252 8.13 13.97 -1.60
N MET A 253 7.43 13.58 -2.67
CA MET A 253 7.28 12.18 -3.07
C MET A 253 8.62 11.52 -3.43
N ARG A 254 9.57 12.27 -4.00
CA ARG A 254 10.93 11.75 -4.22
C ARG A 254 11.68 11.49 -2.91
N VAL A 255 11.50 12.35 -1.91
CA VAL A 255 12.12 12.20 -0.57
C VAL A 255 11.47 11.06 0.20
N ILE A 256 10.14 10.98 0.20
CA ILE A 256 9.37 9.91 0.85
C ILE A 256 9.76 8.56 0.22
N GLY A 257 9.84 8.48 -1.11
CA GLY A 257 10.16 7.26 -1.84
C GLY A 257 9.10 6.16 -1.70
N PRO A 258 9.21 5.08 -2.48
CA PRO A 258 8.21 4.00 -2.51
C PRO A 258 8.29 3.07 -1.29
N THR A 259 9.33 3.17 -0.47
CA THR A 259 9.59 2.30 0.69
C THR A 259 9.31 2.96 2.04
N ALA A 260 8.71 4.14 2.05
CA ALA A 260 8.38 4.85 3.28
C ALA A 260 7.41 4.07 4.19
N SER A 261 7.38 4.45 5.47
CA SER A 261 6.46 3.85 6.45
C SER A 261 5.01 4.29 6.22
N ALA A 262 4.05 3.51 6.72
CA ALA A 262 2.64 3.88 6.68
C ALA A 262 2.37 5.21 7.40
N ALA A 263 3.08 5.50 8.50
CA ALA A 263 2.96 6.76 9.22
C ALA A 263 3.34 7.96 8.35
N THR A 264 4.39 7.85 7.54
CA THR A 264 4.82 8.91 6.61
C THR A 264 3.77 9.17 5.54
N TYR A 265 3.15 8.13 4.98
CA TYR A 265 2.09 8.28 3.99
C TYR A 265 0.80 8.85 4.60
N ARG A 266 0.42 8.48 5.83
CA ARG A 266 -0.71 9.09 6.54
C ARG A 266 -0.48 10.58 6.76
N GLN A 267 0.72 10.96 7.18
CA GLN A 267 1.10 12.36 7.34
C GLN A 267 1.05 13.14 6.01
N TYR A 268 1.40 12.51 4.88
CA TYR A 268 1.23 13.10 3.56
C TYR A 268 -0.26 13.30 3.23
N LEU A 269 -1.13 12.33 3.52
CA LEU A 269 -2.57 12.43 3.26
C LEU A 269 -3.25 13.52 4.12
N GLU A 270 -2.83 13.69 5.38
CA GLU A 270 -3.33 14.76 6.25
C GLU A 270 -3.02 16.15 5.70
N ARG A 271 -1.94 16.30 4.95
CA ARG A 271 -1.56 17.57 4.31
C ARG A 271 -2.37 17.87 3.07
N GLY A 272 -2.85 16.85 2.38
CA GLY A 272 -3.51 16.96 1.08
C GLY A 272 -2.50 17.36 0.00
N GLY A 273 -2.06 16.42 -0.82
CA GLY A 273 -1.15 16.66 -1.94
C GLY A 273 -1.75 16.16 -3.25
N HIS A 274 -1.09 16.48 -4.35
CA HIS A 274 -1.51 16.09 -5.70
C HIS A 274 -1.55 14.57 -5.90
N PHE A 275 -0.70 13.82 -5.18
CA PHE A 275 -0.63 12.35 -5.22
C PHE A 275 -1.49 11.68 -4.14
N SER A 276 -2.44 12.38 -3.51
CA SER A 276 -3.26 11.84 -2.42
C SER A 276 -4.02 10.57 -2.80
N ASP A 277 -4.53 10.48 -4.03
CA ASP A 277 -5.25 9.31 -4.51
C ASP A 277 -4.29 8.11 -4.72
N ASP A 278 -3.13 8.33 -5.33
CA ASP A 278 -2.13 7.28 -5.50
C ASP A 278 -1.58 6.79 -4.16
N VAL A 279 -1.37 7.70 -3.21
CA VAL A 279 -0.93 7.35 -1.86
C VAL A 279 -2.01 6.55 -1.15
N ARG A 280 -3.26 7.00 -1.17
CA ARG A 280 -4.39 6.32 -0.50
C ARG A 280 -4.66 4.94 -1.08
N ASP A 281 -4.67 4.83 -2.42
CA ASP A 281 -5.11 3.64 -3.12
C ASP A 281 -4.02 2.58 -3.31
N SER A 282 -2.74 3.01 -3.27
CA SER A 282 -1.63 2.13 -3.62
C SER A 282 -0.47 2.16 -2.63
N LEU A 283 0.09 3.33 -2.32
CA LEU A 283 1.35 3.41 -1.57
C LEU A 283 1.16 3.16 -0.07
N LEU A 284 0.12 3.74 0.54
CA LEU A 284 -0.21 3.50 1.94
C LEU A 284 -0.61 2.04 2.18
N PRO A 285 -1.52 1.42 1.40
CA PRO A 285 -1.82 0.00 1.55
C PRO A 285 -0.59 -0.90 1.39
N ARG A 286 0.34 -0.59 0.48
CA ARG A 286 1.60 -1.34 0.35
C ARG A 286 2.51 -1.19 1.57
N ALA A 287 2.57 -0.01 2.18
CA ALA A 287 3.34 0.22 3.39
C ALA A 287 2.73 -0.55 4.57
N GLU A 288 1.42 -0.50 4.73
CA GLU A 288 0.69 -1.23 5.78
C GLU A 288 0.80 -2.75 5.59
N LEU A 289 0.76 -3.23 4.32
CA LEU A 289 1.00 -4.64 4.01
C LEU A 289 2.42 -5.07 4.42
N ARG A 290 3.44 -4.27 4.13
CA ARG A 290 4.82 -4.54 4.59
C ARG A 290 4.93 -4.60 6.11
N GLU A 291 4.24 -3.70 6.82
CA GLU A 291 4.18 -3.72 8.28
C GLU A 291 3.47 -4.97 8.82
N ALA A 292 2.41 -5.43 8.14
CA ALA A 292 1.73 -6.67 8.46
C ALA A 292 2.63 -7.90 8.19
N GLU A 293 3.33 -7.94 7.05
CA GLU A 293 4.31 -9.00 6.73
C GLU A 293 5.48 -9.04 7.73
N ALA A 294 5.96 -7.87 8.18
CA ALA A 294 7.04 -7.79 9.15
C ALA A 294 6.70 -8.41 10.51
N LYS A 295 5.41 -8.53 10.86
CA LYS A 295 4.97 -9.26 12.06
C LYS A 295 5.16 -10.78 11.94
N GLY A 296 5.33 -11.30 10.72
CA GLY A 296 5.63 -12.71 10.46
C GLY A 296 4.49 -13.69 10.76
N THR A 297 3.26 -13.21 10.94
CA THR A 297 2.10 -14.04 11.26
C THR A 297 1.05 -14.00 10.15
N VAL A 298 0.38 -15.13 9.92
CA VAL A 298 -0.72 -15.22 8.94
C VAL A 298 -1.86 -14.31 9.35
N GLU A 299 -2.17 -14.25 10.63
CA GLU A 299 -3.24 -13.46 11.21
C GLU A 299 -3.08 -11.96 10.89
N ALA A 300 -1.86 -11.42 10.99
CA ALA A 300 -1.60 -10.02 10.68
C ALA A 300 -1.89 -9.67 9.22
N VAL A 301 -1.54 -10.57 8.29
CA VAL A 301 -1.82 -10.37 6.86
C VAL A 301 -3.31 -10.58 6.55
N GLN A 302 -3.97 -11.54 7.22
CA GLN A 302 -5.42 -11.75 7.10
C GLN A 302 -6.23 -10.56 7.61
N ASP A 303 -5.85 -9.98 8.75
CA ASP A 303 -6.53 -8.81 9.31
C ASP A 303 -6.35 -7.60 8.40
N PHE A 304 -5.17 -7.44 7.80
CA PHE A 304 -4.95 -6.44 6.78
C PHE A 304 -5.85 -6.69 5.55
N ALA A 305 -5.92 -7.91 5.03
CA ALA A 305 -6.76 -8.27 3.90
C ALA A 305 -8.26 -7.99 4.16
N LYS A 306 -8.74 -8.30 5.38
CA LYS A 306 -10.13 -8.01 5.80
C LYS A 306 -10.43 -6.52 5.88
N SER A 307 -9.44 -5.70 6.28
CA SER A 307 -9.60 -4.24 6.35
C SER A 307 -9.53 -3.55 4.98
N HIS A 308 -9.04 -4.25 3.94
CA HIS A 308 -8.86 -3.72 2.59
C HIS A 308 -9.49 -4.61 1.49
N PRO A 309 -10.82 -4.89 1.56
CA PRO A 309 -11.46 -5.90 0.70
C PRO A 309 -11.51 -5.56 -0.80
N SER A 310 -11.27 -4.30 -1.15
CA SER A 310 -11.33 -3.79 -2.54
C SER A 310 -10.08 -2.99 -2.91
N SER A 311 -8.94 -3.33 -2.34
CA SER A 311 -7.69 -2.61 -2.59
C SER A 311 -7.18 -2.82 -4.01
N LYS A 312 -6.60 -1.78 -4.61
CA LYS A 312 -5.92 -1.88 -5.91
C LYS A 312 -4.72 -2.84 -5.89
N ILE A 313 -4.20 -3.16 -4.70
CA ILE A 313 -3.08 -4.08 -4.49
C ILE A 313 -3.53 -5.50 -4.12
N GLN A 314 -4.77 -5.90 -4.44
CA GLN A 314 -5.29 -7.22 -4.10
C GLN A 314 -4.36 -8.38 -4.51
N PRO A 315 -3.73 -8.39 -5.71
CA PRO A 315 -2.78 -9.43 -6.06
C PRO A 315 -1.55 -9.50 -5.15
N GLU A 316 -1.10 -8.35 -4.63
CA GLU A 316 0.03 -8.29 -3.69
C GLU A 316 -0.37 -8.82 -2.31
N ILE A 317 -1.61 -8.53 -1.87
CA ILE A 317 -2.19 -9.06 -0.63
C ILE A 317 -2.29 -10.59 -0.69
N ASP A 318 -2.84 -11.12 -1.80
CA ASP A 318 -2.98 -12.57 -2.00
C ASP A 318 -1.62 -13.27 -2.03
N ALA A 319 -0.63 -12.66 -2.68
CA ALA A 319 0.74 -13.16 -2.70
C ALA A 319 1.40 -13.13 -1.30
N ALA A 320 1.17 -12.08 -0.52
CA ALA A 320 1.66 -11.96 0.85
C ALA A 320 1.03 -13.01 1.77
N LEU A 321 -0.28 -13.18 1.68
CA LEU A 321 -1.01 -14.20 2.44
C LEU A 321 -0.50 -15.61 2.10
N ARG A 322 -0.32 -15.90 0.82
CA ARG A 322 0.25 -17.19 0.39
C ARG A 322 1.67 -17.40 0.94
N ARG A 323 2.53 -16.38 0.91
CA ARG A 323 3.89 -16.47 1.51
C ARG A 323 3.83 -16.76 3.01
N ALA A 324 2.98 -16.04 3.75
CA ALA A 324 2.80 -16.24 5.18
C ALA A 324 2.28 -17.65 5.50
N LEU A 325 1.29 -18.15 4.74
CA LEU A 325 0.77 -19.51 4.87
C LEU A 325 1.83 -20.57 4.55
N LEU A 326 2.62 -20.38 3.49
CA LEU A 326 3.71 -21.31 3.15
C LEU A 326 4.81 -21.33 4.22
N ALA A 327 5.12 -20.21 4.83
CA ALA A 327 6.06 -20.13 5.95
C ALA A 327 5.56 -20.90 7.18
N GLN A 328 4.29 -20.75 7.54
CA GLN A 328 3.67 -21.52 8.62
C GLN A 328 3.53 -23.00 8.27
N LEU A 329 3.19 -23.33 7.02
CA LEU A 329 3.17 -24.72 6.54
C LEU A 329 4.56 -25.36 6.62
N ALA A 330 5.63 -24.61 6.35
CA ALA A 330 7.00 -25.11 6.50
C ALA A 330 7.28 -25.52 7.96
N THR A 331 6.78 -24.77 8.93
CA THR A 331 6.86 -25.13 10.35
C THR A 331 6.07 -26.41 10.65
N ALA A 332 4.83 -26.53 10.15
CA ALA A 332 4.06 -27.76 10.29
C ALA A 332 4.74 -28.98 9.61
N LYS A 333 5.36 -28.78 8.44
CA LYS A 333 6.16 -29.80 7.74
C LYS A 333 7.40 -30.24 8.54
N SER A 334 8.04 -29.35 9.28
CA SER A 334 9.20 -29.70 10.11
C SER A 334 8.86 -30.62 11.28
N VAL A 335 7.62 -30.55 11.78
CA VAL A 335 7.10 -31.52 12.77
C VAL A 335 6.99 -32.92 12.16
N GLY A 336 6.67 -33.02 10.88
CA GLY A 336 6.68 -34.25 10.12
C GLY A 336 5.54 -35.22 10.40
N THR A 337 4.44 -34.76 11.00
CA THR A 337 3.25 -35.56 11.35
C THR A 337 2.02 -35.16 10.53
N VAL A 338 1.12 -36.14 10.28
CA VAL A 338 -0.16 -35.88 9.61
C VAL A 338 -1.05 -34.99 10.47
N THR A 339 -0.99 -35.15 11.78
CA THR A 339 -1.74 -34.39 12.77
C THR A 339 -1.37 -32.91 12.68
N ALA A 340 -0.08 -32.57 12.71
CA ALA A 340 0.37 -31.16 12.60
C ALA A 340 -0.08 -30.48 11.29
N LEU A 341 -0.07 -31.23 10.18
CA LEU A 341 -0.59 -30.76 8.89
C LEU A 341 -2.12 -30.65 8.88
N GLY A 342 -2.81 -31.52 9.61
CA GLY A 342 -4.25 -31.45 9.84
C GLY A 342 -4.66 -30.24 10.67
N ASP A 343 -3.95 -29.99 11.77
CA ASP A 343 -4.17 -28.83 12.64
C ASP A 343 -3.93 -27.52 11.90
N PHE A 344 -2.88 -27.48 11.04
CA PHE A 344 -2.65 -26.34 10.16
C PHE A 344 -3.83 -26.11 9.20
N ALA A 345 -4.33 -27.16 8.55
CA ALA A 345 -5.46 -27.07 7.64
C ALA A 345 -6.76 -26.66 8.36
N ALA A 346 -6.97 -27.13 9.58
CA ALA A 346 -8.13 -26.75 10.41
C ALA A 346 -8.05 -25.30 10.89
N LYS A 347 -6.85 -24.83 11.24
CA LYS A 347 -6.61 -23.45 11.68
C LYS A 347 -6.84 -22.45 10.55
N TYR A 348 -6.52 -22.83 9.32
CA TYR A 348 -6.61 -21.97 8.16
C TYR A 348 -7.49 -22.60 7.07
N PRO A 349 -8.81 -22.60 7.17
CA PRO A 349 -9.71 -23.23 6.21
C PRO A 349 -9.85 -22.43 4.90
N GLY A 350 -9.97 -23.12 3.78
CA GLY A 350 -10.25 -22.50 2.47
C GLY A 350 -9.05 -21.82 1.78
N HIS A 351 -7.87 -22.45 1.88
CA HIS A 351 -6.62 -21.80 1.47
C HIS A 351 -6.14 -22.14 0.06
N VAL A 352 -5.43 -21.17 -0.50
CA VAL A 352 -4.66 -21.25 -1.75
C VAL A 352 -3.51 -22.27 -1.68
N VAL A 353 -3.25 -22.86 -0.49
CA VAL A 353 -2.15 -23.82 -0.24
C VAL A 353 -2.61 -25.26 -0.01
N ASP A 354 -3.88 -25.57 -0.31
CA ASP A 354 -4.41 -26.94 -0.19
C ASP A 354 -3.61 -27.99 -1.00
N PRO A 355 -3.14 -27.72 -2.22
CA PRO A 355 -2.29 -28.65 -2.94
C PRO A 355 -0.98 -28.96 -2.21
N GLU A 356 -0.36 -27.97 -1.60
CA GLU A 356 0.89 -28.10 -0.86
C GLU A 356 0.69 -28.86 0.46
N ILE A 357 -0.47 -28.71 1.11
CA ILE A 357 -0.85 -29.51 2.30
C ILE A 357 -1.03 -30.96 1.90
N LYS A 358 -1.78 -31.23 0.82
CA LYS A 358 -1.97 -32.58 0.29
C LYS A 358 -0.63 -33.26 -0.04
N ALA A 359 0.23 -32.55 -0.77
CA ALA A 359 1.55 -33.06 -1.09
C ALA A 359 2.40 -33.31 0.16
N ALA A 360 2.30 -32.42 1.17
CA ALA A 360 3.01 -32.61 2.44
C ALA A 360 2.50 -33.82 3.22
N LYS A 361 1.18 -34.04 3.30
CA LYS A 361 0.59 -35.24 3.91
C LYS A 361 1.07 -36.49 3.19
N HIS A 362 0.95 -36.54 1.88
CA HIS A 362 1.42 -37.66 1.07
C HIS A 362 2.91 -37.96 1.33
N ALA A 363 3.76 -36.95 1.43
CA ALA A 363 5.18 -37.13 1.73
C ALA A 363 5.43 -37.77 3.11
N VAL A 364 4.54 -37.58 4.10
CA VAL A 364 4.64 -38.25 5.40
C VAL A 364 4.37 -39.74 5.23
N PHE A 365 3.33 -40.13 4.48
CA PHE A 365 3.01 -41.55 4.20
C PHE A 365 4.13 -42.23 3.38
N VAL A 366 4.64 -41.56 2.34
CA VAL A 366 5.78 -42.08 1.57
C VAL A 366 7.01 -42.32 2.46
N ARG A 367 7.33 -41.33 3.31
CA ARG A 367 8.46 -41.47 4.26
C ARG A 367 8.27 -42.59 5.25
N ALA A 368 7.05 -42.78 5.77
CA ALA A 368 6.72 -43.87 6.68
C ALA A 368 6.90 -45.22 5.99
N LEU A 369 6.42 -45.38 4.75
CA LEU A 369 6.61 -46.60 3.96
C LEU A 369 8.10 -46.89 3.69
N GLU A 370 8.86 -45.87 3.24
CA GLU A 370 10.29 -46.03 2.97
C GLU A 370 11.11 -46.31 4.25
N GLY A 371 10.74 -45.66 5.37
CA GLY A 371 11.34 -45.96 6.68
C GLY A 371 11.07 -47.40 7.11
N TRP A 372 9.83 -47.88 6.97
CA TRP A 372 9.46 -49.26 7.26
C TRP A 372 10.22 -50.26 6.36
N LYS A 373 10.26 -50.02 5.02
CA LYS A 373 11.02 -50.88 4.09
C LYS A 373 12.50 -51.02 4.45
N LYS A 374 13.10 -49.95 4.96
CA LYS A 374 14.52 -49.97 5.40
C LYS A 374 14.72 -50.75 6.69
N ALA A 375 13.75 -50.69 7.57
CA ALA A 375 13.83 -51.32 8.89
C ALA A 375 13.50 -52.84 8.86
N VAL A 376 12.76 -53.29 7.83
CA VAL A 376 12.28 -54.68 7.77
C VAL A 376 12.53 -55.29 6.39
N HIS A 377 12.73 -56.61 6.36
CA HIS A 377 12.87 -57.35 5.13
C HIS A 377 11.59 -58.15 4.84
N VAL A 378 10.84 -57.72 3.84
CA VAL A 378 9.57 -58.34 3.46
C VAL A 378 9.59 -58.72 1.98
N ASP A 379 8.63 -59.57 1.60
CA ASP A 379 8.43 -59.91 0.20
C ASP A 379 7.70 -58.77 -0.58
N ALA A 380 7.76 -58.84 -1.89
CA ALA A 380 7.16 -57.83 -2.77
C ALA A 380 5.61 -57.78 -2.61
N ALA A 381 4.96 -58.85 -2.27
CA ALA A 381 3.50 -58.90 -2.08
C ALA A 381 3.09 -58.14 -0.80
N THR A 382 3.84 -58.35 0.29
CA THR A 382 3.65 -57.61 1.56
C THR A 382 3.94 -56.13 1.38
N GLU A 383 5.02 -55.78 0.67
CA GLU A 383 5.35 -54.38 0.33
C GLU A 383 4.22 -53.71 -0.45
N ALA A 384 3.74 -54.35 -1.52
CA ALA A 384 2.64 -53.84 -2.33
C ALA A 384 1.33 -53.71 -1.53
N PHE A 385 1.07 -54.64 -0.63
CA PHE A 385 -0.09 -54.58 0.26
C PHE A 385 0.01 -53.39 1.24
N MET A 386 1.17 -53.21 1.89
CA MET A 386 1.39 -52.11 2.81
C MET A 386 1.28 -50.77 2.12
N GLY A 387 1.77 -50.63 0.88
CA GLY A 387 1.57 -49.45 0.06
C GLY A 387 0.09 -49.11 -0.15
N ARG A 388 -0.74 -50.13 -0.47
CA ARG A 388 -2.19 -49.95 -0.61
C ARG A 388 -2.88 -49.61 0.71
N LEU A 389 -2.47 -50.27 1.81
CA LEU A 389 -2.99 -49.98 3.14
C LEU A 389 -2.73 -48.54 3.56
N LEU A 390 -1.50 -48.04 3.35
CA LEU A 390 -1.15 -46.66 3.68
C LEU A 390 -1.86 -45.66 2.76
N ALA A 391 -2.05 -45.96 1.48
CA ALA A 391 -2.86 -45.14 0.58
C ALA A 391 -4.33 -45.05 1.04
N TRP A 392 -4.88 -46.16 1.54
CA TRP A 392 -6.22 -46.16 2.11
C TRP A 392 -6.31 -45.33 3.39
N THR A 393 -5.35 -45.49 4.32
CA THR A 393 -5.32 -44.72 5.58
C THR A 393 -5.06 -43.22 5.33
N GLU A 394 -4.31 -42.86 4.31
CA GLU A 394 -4.14 -41.47 3.86
C GLU A 394 -5.49 -40.81 3.50
N ALA A 395 -6.36 -41.59 2.85
CA ALA A 395 -7.66 -41.09 2.39
C ALA A 395 -8.76 -41.13 3.47
N ASN A 396 -8.71 -42.15 4.41
CA ASN A 396 -9.82 -42.46 5.29
C ASN A 396 -9.49 -42.34 6.79
N GLY A 397 -8.23 -42.13 7.14
CA GLY A 397 -7.75 -42.03 8.51
C GLY A 397 -6.96 -43.27 8.97
N PRO A 398 -6.17 -43.17 10.05
CA PRO A 398 -5.12 -44.10 10.39
C PRO A 398 -5.61 -45.43 11.00
N ALA A 399 -6.91 -45.60 11.21
CA ALA A 399 -7.45 -46.74 11.97
C ALA A 399 -7.51 -48.03 11.15
N ALA A 400 -6.95 -49.09 11.70
CA ALA A 400 -7.15 -50.48 11.27
C ALA A 400 -7.48 -51.34 12.49
N GLU A 401 -8.14 -52.49 12.29
CA GLU A 401 -8.58 -53.36 13.36
C GLU A 401 -7.86 -54.72 13.35
N LEU A 402 -7.68 -55.31 14.54
CA LEU A 402 -7.26 -56.69 14.74
C LEU A 402 -8.37 -57.44 15.43
N ARG A 403 -8.82 -58.51 14.79
CA ARG A 403 -9.89 -59.38 15.31
C ARG A 403 -9.46 -60.83 15.29
N PHE A 404 -10.00 -61.61 16.26
CA PHE A 404 -9.82 -63.04 16.34
C PHE A 404 -11.12 -63.73 15.96
N ARG A 405 -11.00 -64.95 15.42
CA ARG A 405 -12.12 -65.81 15.12
C ARG A 405 -11.75 -67.28 15.48
N SER A 406 -12.48 -67.89 16.40
CA SER A 406 -12.34 -69.29 16.70
C SER A 406 -13.29 -70.10 15.83
N LYS A 407 -12.76 -71.12 15.13
CA LYS A 407 -13.58 -72.02 14.32
C LYS A 407 -13.87 -73.33 15.14
N PRO A 408 -15.07 -73.87 15.05
CA PRO A 408 -15.39 -75.10 15.73
C PRO A 408 -14.56 -76.29 15.19
N SER A 409 -14.30 -77.25 16.02
CA SER A 409 -13.46 -78.39 15.68
C SER A 409 -14.17 -79.73 15.95
N GLN A 410 -14.46 -80.44 14.89
CA GLN A 410 -15.08 -81.79 14.96
C GLN A 410 -14.17 -82.76 15.68
N THR A 411 -12.85 -82.64 15.54
CA THR A 411 -11.91 -83.58 16.20
C THR A 411 -11.87 -83.42 17.70
N LEU A 412 -12.13 -82.22 18.25
CA LEU A 412 -12.27 -81.97 19.68
C LEU A 412 -13.58 -82.56 20.19
N ASP A 413 -14.68 -82.36 19.49
CA ASP A 413 -15.97 -82.90 19.83
C ASP A 413 -15.93 -84.42 19.89
N ASP A 414 -15.23 -85.04 18.93
CA ASP A 414 -15.08 -86.51 18.90
C ASP A 414 -14.14 -87.02 20.02
N ALA A 415 -13.11 -86.25 20.34
CA ALA A 415 -12.21 -86.51 21.46
C ALA A 415 -13.00 -86.47 22.80
N ASP A 416 -13.80 -85.43 22.99
CA ASP A 416 -14.65 -85.31 24.19
C ASP A 416 -15.68 -86.45 24.34
N LYS A 417 -16.30 -86.83 23.23
CA LYS A 417 -17.20 -87.99 23.21
C LYS A 417 -16.43 -89.28 23.56
N ALA A 418 -15.21 -89.44 23.05
CA ALA A 418 -14.39 -90.62 23.36
C ALA A 418 -13.94 -90.65 24.82
N VAL A 419 -13.55 -89.51 25.39
CA VAL A 419 -13.18 -89.38 26.81
C VAL A 419 -14.39 -89.70 27.69
N LYS A 420 -15.57 -89.16 27.37
CA LYS A 420 -16.81 -89.47 28.11
C LYS A 420 -17.21 -90.97 28.06
N LYS A 421 -16.95 -91.62 26.93
CA LYS A 421 -17.27 -93.03 26.71
C LYS A 421 -16.28 -93.99 27.38
N HIS A 422 -15.02 -93.59 27.51
CA HIS A 422 -13.93 -94.45 28.02
C HIS A 422 -13.22 -93.81 29.21
N ALA A 423 -13.90 -93.65 30.32
CA ALA A 423 -13.43 -93.04 31.57
C ALA A 423 -12.22 -93.76 32.24
N ARG A 424 -11.26 -94.30 31.45
CA ARG A 424 -10.09 -95.05 31.93
C ARG A 424 -8.76 -94.59 31.33
N TYR A 425 -8.59 -93.31 31.03
CA TYR A 425 -7.22 -92.80 30.80
C TYR A 425 -6.75 -92.10 32.08
N PRO A 426 -5.82 -92.69 32.80
CA PRO A 426 -5.24 -92.03 33.95
C PRO A 426 -4.65 -90.73 33.54
N GLY A 427 -5.04 -89.65 34.17
CA GLY A 427 -4.49 -88.30 33.94
C GLY A 427 -5.21 -87.42 32.94
N VAL A 428 -6.38 -87.78 32.42
CA VAL A 428 -7.21 -86.93 31.55
C VAL A 428 -8.66 -86.91 32.09
N ASP A 429 -8.86 -86.36 33.24
CA ASP A 429 -10.19 -86.14 33.80
C ASP A 429 -10.95 -84.99 33.22
N ALA A 430 -10.25 -84.04 32.52
CA ALA A 430 -10.86 -82.93 31.85
C ALA A 430 -10.97 -83.15 30.33
N LEU A 431 -12.07 -82.64 29.74
CA LEU A 431 -12.28 -82.69 28.30
C LEU A 431 -11.30 -81.79 27.59
N PRO A 432 -10.62 -82.24 26.54
CA PRO A 432 -9.70 -81.42 25.81
C PRO A 432 -10.26 -80.05 25.32
N SER A 433 -11.57 -80.08 25.00
CA SER A 433 -12.26 -78.85 24.57
C SER A 433 -12.29 -77.72 25.61
N LYS A 434 -12.30 -78.14 26.92
CA LYS A 434 -12.33 -77.20 28.06
C LYS A 434 -11.18 -76.18 28.01
N TYR A 435 -10.01 -76.55 27.50
CA TYR A 435 -8.79 -75.71 27.46
C TYR A 435 -8.71 -74.81 26.23
N VAL A 436 -9.58 -75.03 25.24
CA VAL A 436 -9.57 -74.28 23.96
C VAL A 436 -10.92 -73.65 23.70
N THR A 437 -11.75 -73.46 24.73
CA THR A 437 -12.92 -72.59 24.56
C THR A 437 -12.54 -71.15 24.27
N PRO A 438 -13.37 -70.35 23.57
CA PRO A 438 -13.12 -68.97 23.33
C PRO A 438 -12.73 -68.17 24.60
N GLU A 439 -13.38 -68.47 25.72
CA GLU A 439 -13.12 -67.83 27.02
C GLU A 439 -11.73 -68.24 27.56
N ALA A 440 -11.32 -69.47 27.44
CA ALA A 440 -10.01 -69.98 27.89
C ALA A 440 -8.86 -69.40 27.02
N LEU A 441 -9.10 -69.12 25.73
CA LEU A 441 -8.11 -68.59 24.80
C LEU A 441 -8.01 -67.07 24.82
N ARG A 442 -9.04 -66.37 25.33
CA ARG A 442 -9.10 -64.88 25.34
C ARG A 442 -7.86 -64.19 25.95
N PRO A 443 -7.26 -64.64 27.07
CA PRO A 443 -6.05 -63.99 27.57
C PRO A 443 -4.87 -64.11 26.61
N ARG A 444 -4.78 -65.17 25.82
CA ARG A 444 -3.73 -65.40 24.84
C ARG A 444 -3.97 -64.56 23.57
N GLU A 445 -5.21 -64.44 23.14
CA GLU A 445 -5.61 -63.49 22.07
C GLU A 445 -5.23 -62.06 22.44
N GLN A 446 -5.55 -61.66 23.68
CA GLN A 446 -5.23 -60.31 24.19
C GLN A 446 -3.72 -60.04 24.21
N LEU A 447 -2.93 -61.00 24.74
CA LEU A 447 -1.47 -60.87 24.77
C LEU A 447 -0.88 -60.78 23.34
N MET A 448 -1.37 -61.63 22.44
CA MET A 448 -0.96 -61.61 21.05
C MET A 448 -1.37 -60.29 20.37
N ALA A 449 -2.60 -59.81 20.61
CA ALA A 449 -3.06 -58.53 20.09
C ALA A 449 -2.18 -57.37 20.56
N GLN A 450 -1.89 -57.29 21.84
CA GLN A 450 -0.99 -56.27 22.41
C GLN A 450 0.38 -56.30 21.75
N THR A 451 0.93 -57.50 21.56
CA THR A 451 2.24 -57.66 20.92
C THR A 451 2.21 -57.20 19.46
N ILE A 452 1.24 -57.65 18.66
CA ILE A 452 1.10 -57.27 17.27
C ILE A 452 0.91 -55.73 17.14
N VAL A 453 0.05 -55.18 17.96
CA VAL A 453 -0.18 -53.72 18.01
C VAL A 453 1.11 -52.96 18.33
N SER A 454 1.89 -53.43 19.32
CA SER A 454 3.15 -52.78 19.68
C SER A 454 4.19 -52.80 18.54
N TYR A 455 4.24 -53.88 17.77
CA TYR A 455 5.11 -53.96 16.59
C TYR A 455 4.66 -53.03 15.48
N PHE A 456 3.36 -52.91 15.20
CA PHE A 456 2.85 -51.94 14.23
C PHE A 456 3.14 -50.49 14.69
N ALA A 457 2.95 -50.20 15.98
CA ALA A 457 3.25 -48.90 16.56
C ALA A 457 4.76 -48.53 16.50
N ALA A 458 5.63 -49.54 16.58
CA ALA A 458 7.07 -49.33 16.39
C ALA A 458 7.45 -49.08 14.91
N GLY A 459 6.68 -49.62 13.96
CA GLY A 459 6.94 -49.50 12.53
C GLY A 459 6.32 -48.24 11.88
N PHE A 460 5.21 -47.76 12.44
CA PHE A 460 4.45 -46.64 11.85
C PHE A 460 4.03 -45.61 12.89
N PRO A 461 4.13 -44.32 12.60
CA PRO A 461 3.55 -43.28 13.44
C PRO A 461 2.03 -43.49 13.63
N ALA A 462 1.50 -43.15 14.78
CA ALA A 462 0.10 -43.38 15.13
C ALA A 462 -0.90 -42.63 14.26
N ASP A 463 -0.49 -41.52 13.70
CA ASP A 463 -1.27 -40.68 12.77
C ASP A 463 -1.19 -41.17 11.30
N VAL A 464 -0.32 -42.13 11.01
CA VAL A 464 -0.21 -42.80 9.70
C VAL A 464 -0.95 -44.11 9.69
N LEU A 465 -0.68 -44.98 10.68
CA LEU A 465 -1.33 -46.28 10.81
C LEU A 465 -1.42 -46.68 12.28
N THR A 466 -2.63 -46.93 12.77
CA THR A 466 -2.91 -47.42 14.12
C THR A 466 -3.74 -48.69 14.06
N LEU A 467 -3.15 -49.80 14.42
CA LEU A 467 -3.86 -51.07 14.58
C LEU A 467 -4.51 -51.12 15.98
N ARG A 468 -5.82 -51.39 16.06
CA ARG A 468 -6.56 -51.45 17.32
C ARG A 468 -7.18 -52.84 17.51
N PRO A 469 -7.04 -53.46 18.71
CA PRO A 469 -7.79 -54.64 19.02
C PRO A 469 -9.29 -54.33 19.01
N ALA A 470 -10.06 -55.21 18.37
CA ALA A 470 -11.52 -55.12 18.34
C ALA A 470 -12.16 -56.44 18.83
N ALA A 471 -13.47 -56.43 19.05
CA ALA A 471 -14.19 -57.60 19.52
C ALA A 471 -13.97 -58.81 18.58
N PRO A 472 -13.83 -60.03 19.13
CA PRO A 472 -13.75 -61.24 18.33
C PRO A 472 -14.96 -61.38 17.40
N LEU A 473 -14.74 -62.05 16.28
CA LEU A 473 -15.80 -62.37 15.31
C LEU A 473 -16.47 -63.68 15.67
N ASP A 474 -17.79 -63.72 15.49
CA ASP A 474 -18.51 -64.98 15.52
C ASP A 474 -18.01 -65.93 14.41
N PRO A 475 -18.08 -67.26 14.59
CA PRO A 475 -17.55 -68.23 13.60
C PRO A 475 -18.03 -68.01 12.19
N ASP A 476 -19.28 -67.60 11.97
CA ASP A 476 -19.94 -67.46 10.69
C ASP A 476 -20.17 -66.02 10.28
N ALA A 477 -19.71 -65.03 11.07
CA ALA A 477 -19.88 -63.62 10.77
C ALA A 477 -19.08 -63.20 9.55
N PRO A 478 -19.60 -62.32 8.68
CA PRO A 478 -18.84 -61.77 7.59
C PRO A 478 -17.64 -60.97 8.11
N VAL A 479 -16.52 -61.06 7.39
CA VAL A 479 -15.32 -60.29 7.73
C VAL A 479 -15.51 -58.82 7.36
N PRO A 480 -15.41 -57.88 8.31
CA PRO A 480 -15.47 -56.48 7.99
C PRO A 480 -14.23 -56.06 7.16
N THR A 481 -14.46 -55.22 6.16
CA THR A 481 -13.37 -54.69 5.35
C THR A 481 -13.14 -53.19 5.62
N THR A 482 -14.07 -52.52 6.27
CA THR A 482 -14.01 -51.11 6.64
C THR A 482 -14.24 -50.96 8.17
N PRO A 483 -13.24 -50.47 8.93
CA PRO A 483 -11.88 -50.15 8.51
C PRO A 483 -11.08 -51.41 8.06
N PRO A 484 -9.86 -51.27 7.46
CA PRO A 484 -9.00 -52.40 7.15
C PRO A 484 -8.84 -53.32 8.38
N THR A 485 -9.06 -54.62 8.20
CA THR A 485 -9.14 -55.54 9.34
C THR A 485 -8.21 -56.73 9.15
N LEU A 486 -7.28 -56.92 10.09
CA LEU A 486 -6.50 -58.15 10.24
C LEU A 486 -7.33 -59.15 11.06
N VAL A 487 -7.78 -60.21 10.40
CA VAL A 487 -8.51 -61.29 11.06
C VAL A 487 -7.57 -62.46 11.23
N VAL A 488 -7.46 -62.94 12.45
CA VAL A 488 -6.74 -64.16 12.83
C VAL A 488 -7.76 -65.24 13.17
N GLU A 489 -7.96 -66.14 12.21
CA GLU A 489 -8.82 -67.32 12.42
C GLU A 489 -7.96 -68.46 12.95
N TYR A 490 -8.48 -69.21 13.92
CA TYR A 490 -7.80 -70.38 14.43
C TYR A 490 -8.80 -71.49 14.65
N GLN A 491 -8.34 -72.74 14.40
CA GLN A 491 -9.08 -73.94 14.63
C GLN A 491 -8.20 -74.93 15.43
N PRO A 492 -8.50 -75.13 16.68
CA PRO A 492 -7.84 -76.18 17.48
C PRO A 492 -8.37 -77.54 17.08
N GLU A 493 -7.48 -78.44 16.77
CA GLU A 493 -7.80 -79.85 16.45
C GLU A 493 -7.12 -80.77 17.48
N TRP A 494 -7.82 -81.85 17.93
CA TRP A 494 -7.20 -82.88 18.73
C TRP A 494 -6.54 -83.91 17.84
N SER A 495 -5.27 -84.23 18.09
CA SER A 495 -4.50 -85.16 17.28
C SER A 495 -3.86 -86.24 18.16
N ARG A 496 -3.90 -87.44 17.69
CA ARG A 496 -3.18 -88.58 18.28
C ARG A 496 -2.02 -88.96 17.36
N ALA A 497 -0.81 -88.99 17.90
CA ALA A 497 0.34 -89.54 17.20
C ALA A 497 0.80 -90.81 17.93
N VAL A 498 1.01 -91.89 17.19
CA VAL A 498 1.57 -93.13 17.75
C VAL A 498 3.07 -93.08 17.47
N THR A 499 3.88 -93.10 18.55
CA THR A 499 5.31 -93.24 18.41
C THR A 499 5.66 -94.72 18.49
N ALA A 500 6.22 -95.28 17.41
CA ALA A 500 6.49 -96.71 17.27
C ALA A 500 7.78 -97.18 17.99
N SER A 501 8.48 -96.35 18.75
CA SER A 501 9.83 -96.61 19.26
C SER A 501 9.89 -97.20 20.71
N THR A 502 8.79 -97.31 21.36
CA THR A 502 8.76 -97.89 22.77
C THR A 502 7.77 -98.99 22.89
N LYS A 503 8.19 -100.10 23.59
CA LYS A 503 7.22 -101.18 24.02
C LYS A 503 6.86 -100.98 25.50
N PRO A 504 5.59 -100.77 25.81
CA PRO A 504 4.43 -100.66 24.94
C PRO A 504 4.40 -99.35 24.16
N SER A 505 3.77 -99.34 22.95
CA SER A 505 3.63 -98.20 22.10
C SER A 505 2.96 -97.02 22.85
N THR A 506 3.70 -95.95 23.02
CA THR A 506 3.20 -94.79 23.73
C THR A 506 2.39 -93.94 22.75
N VAL A 507 1.13 -93.68 23.04
CA VAL A 507 0.29 -92.75 22.31
C VAL A 507 0.57 -91.35 22.86
N VAL A 508 1.05 -90.49 22.04
CA VAL A 508 1.16 -89.09 22.39
C VAL A 508 0.01 -88.34 21.77
N ALA A 509 -0.70 -87.60 22.55
CA ALA A 509 -1.84 -86.75 22.13
C ALA A 509 -1.48 -85.30 22.32
N GLY A 510 -2.01 -84.47 21.48
CA GLY A 510 -1.75 -83.07 21.53
C GLY A 510 -2.71 -82.26 20.66
N PHE A 511 -2.50 -80.97 20.62
CA PHE A 511 -3.25 -80.07 19.77
C PHE A 511 -2.52 -79.77 18.44
N ILE A 512 -3.32 -79.74 17.40
CA ILE A 512 -2.96 -79.11 16.16
C ILE A 512 -3.73 -77.78 16.08
N PHE A 513 -3.06 -76.72 15.97
CA PHE A 513 -3.69 -75.44 15.68
C PHE A 513 -3.49 -75.10 14.21
N SER A 514 -4.59 -75.01 13.47
CA SER A 514 -4.63 -74.44 12.13
C SER A 514 -4.95 -72.93 12.26
N PHE A 515 -4.07 -72.07 11.79
CA PHE A 515 -4.20 -70.62 11.83
C PHE A 515 -4.26 -70.12 10.43
N ASP A 516 -5.26 -69.29 10.12
CA ASP A 516 -5.38 -68.51 8.89
C ASP A 516 -5.46 -67.04 9.28
N ALA A 517 -4.51 -66.24 8.83
CA ALA A 517 -4.54 -64.82 9.06
C ALA A 517 -4.69 -64.09 7.72
N ALA A 518 -5.62 -63.16 7.67
CA ALA A 518 -5.94 -62.39 6.50
C ALA A 518 -6.08 -60.91 6.88
N PHE A 519 -5.23 -60.04 6.29
CA PHE A 519 -5.42 -58.62 6.42
C PHE A 519 -6.26 -58.16 5.24
N ASN A 520 -7.49 -57.76 5.52
CA ASN A 520 -8.50 -57.41 4.55
C ASN A 520 -8.51 -55.89 4.32
N LEU A 521 -8.52 -55.47 3.06
CA LEU A 521 -8.52 -54.07 2.65
C LEU A 521 -9.72 -53.84 1.75
N PRO A 522 -10.47 -52.73 1.93
CA PRO A 522 -11.58 -52.40 1.04
C PRO A 522 -11.12 -52.33 -0.42
N GLY A 523 -11.82 -53.05 -1.32
CA GLY A 523 -11.55 -53.01 -2.77
C GLY A 523 -10.24 -53.65 -3.20
N GLY A 524 -9.50 -54.35 -2.34
CA GLY A 524 -8.22 -54.97 -2.65
C GLY A 524 -8.14 -56.46 -2.27
N ALA A 525 -7.18 -57.19 -2.87
CA ALA A 525 -6.88 -58.55 -2.46
C ALA A 525 -6.28 -58.54 -1.05
N PRO A 526 -6.74 -59.43 -0.12
CA PRO A 526 -6.20 -59.52 1.22
C PRO A 526 -4.77 -60.10 1.19
N LEU A 527 -3.95 -59.67 2.13
CA LEU A 527 -2.68 -60.34 2.42
C LEU A 527 -2.98 -61.53 3.37
N LYS A 528 -2.65 -62.74 2.92
CA LYS A 528 -2.98 -63.97 3.65
C LYS A 528 -1.73 -64.72 4.05
N THR A 529 -1.79 -65.37 5.22
CA THR A 529 -0.80 -66.35 5.66
C THR A 529 -1.46 -67.42 6.46
N SER A 530 -0.94 -68.64 6.41
CA SER A 530 -1.42 -69.76 7.16
C SER A 530 -0.29 -70.44 7.92
N LEU A 531 -0.62 -71.05 9.05
CA LEU A 531 0.30 -71.84 9.87
C LEU A 531 -0.44 -73.01 10.45
N ARG A 532 0.12 -74.22 10.35
CA ARG A 532 -0.33 -75.37 11.07
C ARG A 532 0.74 -75.73 12.11
N SER A 533 0.39 -75.67 13.36
CA SER A 533 1.28 -75.92 14.49
C SER A 533 0.81 -77.12 15.26
N TRP A 534 1.60 -78.17 15.26
CA TRP A 534 1.34 -79.31 16.14
C TRP A 534 2.05 -79.12 17.50
N ARG A 535 1.39 -79.36 18.56
CA ARG A 535 1.91 -79.25 19.91
C ARG A 535 1.46 -80.50 20.74
N GLY A 536 2.42 -81.27 21.20
CA GLY A 536 2.19 -82.41 22.06
C GLY A 536 3.09 -82.35 23.30
N PRO A 537 2.85 -83.22 24.27
CA PRO A 537 3.58 -83.24 25.53
C PRO A 537 5.01 -83.84 25.40
N GLU A 538 5.52 -84.08 24.21
CA GLU A 538 6.82 -84.74 23.92
C GLU A 538 8.01 -84.18 24.65
N LEU A 539 7.99 -82.92 24.94
CA LEU A 539 9.12 -82.24 25.59
C LEU A 539 9.08 -82.28 27.11
N TRP A 540 8.06 -82.87 27.65
CA TRP A 540 7.90 -82.92 29.09
C TRP A 540 8.46 -84.23 29.68
N LYS A 541 9.58 -84.13 30.38
CA LYS A 541 10.06 -85.15 31.25
C LYS A 541 9.19 -85.13 32.52
N ILE A 542 8.01 -85.74 32.43
CA ILE A 542 7.06 -85.80 33.52
C ILE A 542 7.59 -86.72 34.59
N LYS A 543 7.89 -86.23 35.78
CA LYS A 543 8.20 -87.01 36.95
C LYS A 543 6.92 -87.45 37.59
N GLY A 544 6.83 -88.70 38.13
CA GLY A 544 5.65 -89.22 38.71
C GLY A 544 5.06 -88.37 39.84
N ALA A 545 5.87 -87.66 40.59
CA ALA A 545 5.48 -86.66 41.58
C ALA A 545 4.74 -85.44 41.01
N ASP A 546 5.03 -85.07 39.79
CA ASP A 546 4.39 -83.93 39.15
C ASP A 546 2.97 -84.28 38.62
N MET A 547 2.72 -85.54 38.31
CA MET A 547 1.42 -86.04 37.85
C MET A 547 0.34 -86.04 38.94
N ALA A 548 0.72 -85.95 40.18
CA ALA A 548 -0.19 -85.90 41.33
C ALA A 548 -0.60 -84.44 41.70
N ARG A 549 -0.10 -83.45 41.00
CA ARG A 549 -0.46 -82.07 41.26
C ARG A 549 -1.78 -81.69 40.58
N GLU A 550 -2.65 -81.07 41.32
CA GLU A 550 -4.02 -80.74 40.91
C GLU A 550 -4.04 -79.79 39.70
N ASP A 551 -2.98 -78.98 39.53
CA ASP A 551 -2.82 -78.01 38.45
C ASP A 551 -1.96 -78.52 37.27
N PHE A 552 -1.45 -79.75 37.33
CA PHE A 552 -0.51 -80.26 36.32
C PHE A 552 -1.09 -80.31 34.91
N GLU A 553 -2.32 -80.79 34.78
CA GLU A 553 -3.01 -80.87 33.50
C GLU A 553 -3.17 -79.49 32.89
N GLN A 554 -3.60 -78.47 33.65
CA GLN A 554 -3.75 -77.12 33.26
C GLN A 554 -2.43 -76.54 32.73
N GLN A 555 -1.31 -76.75 33.44
CA GLN A 555 0.01 -76.26 33.03
C GLN A 555 0.49 -76.88 31.70
N VAL A 556 0.24 -78.16 31.47
CA VAL A 556 0.59 -78.83 30.22
C VAL A 556 -0.19 -78.28 29.05
N TYR A 557 -1.51 -78.15 29.20
CA TYR A 557 -2.32 -77.53 28.12
C TYR A 557 -1.98 -76.11 27.89
N ASP A 558 -1.77 -75.31 28.91
CA ASP A 558 -1.35 -73.92 28.80
C ASP A 558 -0.02 -73.78 28.06
N ALA A 559 0.93 -74.66 28.32
CA ALA A 559 2.20 -74.64 27.62
C ALA A 559 2.08 -75.05 26.15
N MET A 560 1.26 -76.05 25.80
CA MET A 560 1.01 -76.44 24.41
C MET A 560 0.31 -75.35 23.64
N ILE A 561 -0.75 -74.76 24.19
CA ILE A 561 -1.51 -73.69 23.59
C ILE A 561 -0.63 -72.42 23.45
N GLY A 562 0.09 -72.08 24.54
CA GLY A 562 1.03 -70.96 24.54
C GLY A 562 2.10 -71.10 23.47
N GLY A 563 2.66 -72.26 23.29
CA GLY A 563 3.64 -72.52 22.23
C GLY A 563 3.05 -72.39 20.83
N ALA A 564 1.81 -72.78 20.59
CA ALA A 564 1.12 -72.62 19.31
C ALA A 564 0.90 -71.13 18.98
N PHE A 565 0.37 -70.40 19.97
CA PHE A 565 0.14 -68.95 19.82
C PHE A 565 1.48 -68.16 19.63
N ALA A 566 2.54 -68.58 20.33
CA ALA A 566 3.88 -67.96 20.13
C ALA A 566 4.44 -68.20 18.72
N GLN A 567 4.21 -69.38 18.13
CA GLN A 567 4.61 -69.62 16.73
C GLN A 567 3.78 -68.80 15.75
N LEU A 568 2.47 -68.68 15.97
CA LEU A 568 1.62 -67.80 15.16
C LEU A 568 2.07 -66.37 15.26
N GLN A 569 2.27 -65.84 16.46
CA GLN A 569 2.76 -64.49 16.70
C GLN A 569 4.08 -64.23 15.91
N LYS A 570 5.04 -65.14 16.00
CA LYS A 570 6.28 -65.04 15.22
C LYS A 570 6.00 -65.03 13.72
N LYS A 571 5.13 -65.89 13.23
CA LYS A 571 4.77 -65.98 11.82
C LYS A 571 4.09 -64.69 11.33
N LEU A 572 3.18 -64.13 12.13
CA LEU A 572 2.51 -62.88 11.81
C LEU A 572 3.49 -61.71 11.80
N ILE A 573 4.43 -61.65 12.75
CA ILE A 573 5.50 -60.69 12.77
C ILE A 573 6.34 -60.83 11.50
N ASP A 574 6.75 -62.05 11.15
CA ASP A 574 7.59 -62.29 9.94
C ASP A 574 6.87 -61.91 8.64
N VAL A 575 5.57 -62.07 8.54
CA VAL A 575 4.78 -61.82 7.31
C VAL A 575 4.32 -60.39 7.22
N PHE A 576 3.71 -59.82 8.26
CA PHE A 576 3.05 -58.53 8.23
C PHE A 576 3.96 -57.36 8.67
N ILE A 577 4.98 -57.65 9.47
CA ILE A 577 5.87 -56.63 10.03
C ILE A 577 7.28 -56.79 9.50
N GLY A 578 7.64 -57.99 9.01
CA GLY A 578 8.94 -58.34 8.49
C GLY A 578 9.98 -58.67 9.55
N ARG A 579 11.11 -59.24 9.11
CA ARG A 579 12.22 -59.52 10.01
C ARG A 579 13.00 -58.22 10.21
N THR A 580 13.20 -57.85 11.48
CA THR A 580 14.14 -56.76 11.80
C THR A 580 15.51 -57.09 11.20
N VAL A 581 16.04 -56.22 10.37
CA VAL A 581 17.43 -56.30 9.96
C VAL A 581 18.25 -56.02 11.22
N VAL A 582 18.81 -57.02 11.84
CA VAL A 582 19.81 -56.83 12.88
C VAL A 582 21.01 -56.24 12.12
N PRO A 583 21.46 -55.00 12.39
CA PRO A 583 22.70 -54.53 11.78
C PRO A 583 23.81 -55.47 12.21
N ALA A 584 24.58 -55.95 11.22
CA ALA A 584 25.72 -56.83 11.41
C ALA A 584 26.85 -56.12 12.17
#